data_645befdd4b9532692b3f2581d3bd7219
#
_entry.id   645befdd4b9532692b3f2581d3bd7219
#
_cell.length_a   1.000
_cell.length_b   1.000
_cell.length_c   1.000
_cell.angle_alpha   90.00
_cell.angle_beta   90.00
_cell.angle_gamma   90.00
#
_symmetry.space_group_name_H-M   'P 1'
#
loop_
_entity.id
_entity.type
_entity.pdbx_description
1 polymer ?
#
loop_
_entity_poly.entity_id
_entity_poly.type
_entity_poly.pdbx_seq_one_letter_code
_entity_poly.pdbx_strand_id
1 'polypeptide(L)'
;VLELIRKRYEAGAVVAAICHGPWLLISAGLVQGRRATGSLGIKDDLENAGAVWVDESAFIDGQLVWGRVVADIPNFCGALVARLREYTK
;
A
#
# COMPACT_ATOMS: atom_id res chain seq x y z
N VAL A 1 -7.88 -7.11 13.15
CA VAL A 1 -7.23 -6.08 12.32
C VAL A 1 -7.33 -6.42 10.84
N LEU A 2 -7.00 -7.65 10.44
CA LEU A 2 -7.05 -8.04 9.04
C LEU A 2 -8.47 -7.97 8.47
N GLU A 3 -9.44 -8.41 9.23
CA GLU A 3 -10.83 -8.35 8.81
C GLU A 3 -11.31 -6.90 8.66
N LEU A 4 -10.89 -6.01 9.55
CA LEU A 4 -11.20 -4.59 9.44
C LEU A 4 -10.62 -4.00 8.16
N ILE A 5 -9.38 -4.32 7.83
CA ILE A 5 -8.72 -3.84 6.61
C ILE A 5 -9.50 -4.30 5.37
N ARG A 6 -9.87 -5.57 5.31
CA ARG A 6 -10.64 -6.10 4.18
C ARG A 6 -11.99 -5.41 4.04
N LYS A 7 -12.72 -5.25 5.15
CA LYS A 7 -14.03 -4.62 5.13
C LYS A 7 -13.96 -3.18 4.65
N ARG A 8 -12.96 -2.44 5.13
CA ARG A 8 -12.79 -1.05 4.71
C ARG A 8 -12.39 -0.95 3.24
N TYR A 9 -11.50 -1.84 2.79
CA TYR A 9 -11.14 -1.87 1.38
C TYR A 9 -12.35 -2.16 0.50
N GLU A 10 -13.14 -3.16 0.85
CA GLU A 10 -14.35 -3.52 0.11
C GLU A 10 -15.39 -2.39 0.11
N ALA A 11 -15.43 -1.59 1.17
CA ALA A 11 -16.33 -0.44 1.28
C ALA A 11 -15.84 0.78 0.49
N GLY A 12 -14.69 0.70 -0.18
CA GLY A 12 -14.15 1.78 -1.00
C GLY A 12 -13.19 2.72 -0.28
N ALA A 13 -12.81 2.42 0.97
CA ALA A 13 -11.89 3.26 1.71
C ALA A 13 -10.49 3.25 1.12
N VAL A 14 -9.76 4.35 1.28
CA VAL A 14 -8.34 4.43 0.93
C VAL A 14 -7.54 3.69 2.00
N VAL A 15 -6.64 2.81 1.57
CA VAL A 15 -5.74 2.08 2.46
C VAL A 15 -4.32 2.45 2.09
N ALA A 16 -3.55 2.93 3.06
CA ALA A 16 -2.18 3.38 2.85
C ALA A 16 -1.22 2.58 3.72
N ALA A 17 -0.09 2.18 3.16
CA ALA A 17 0.90 1.39 3.87
C ALA A 17 2.31 1.78 3.45
N ILE A 18 3.21 1.85 4.41
CA ILE A 18 4.61 2.23 4.19
C ILE A 18 5.53 1.31 5.00
N CYS A 19 6.73 1.11 4.49
CA CYS A 19 7.81 0.34 5.12
C CYS A 19 7.43 -1.12 5.33
N HIS A 20 7.14 -1.55 6.56
CA HIS A 20 6.69 -2.91 6.88
C HIS A 20 5.17 -3.05 6.96
N GLY A 21 4.43 -1.94 6.88
CA GLY A 21 2.97 -1.95 6.87
C GLY A 21 2.35 -2.87 5.82
N PRO A 22 2.93 -2.97 4.61
CA PRO A 22 2.39 -3.87 3.59
C PRO A 22 2.29 -5.35 4.00
N TRP A 23 2.99 -5.79 5.02
CA TRP A 23 2.78 -7.14 5.56
C TRP A 23 1.33 -7.40 5.92
N LEU A 24 0.65 -6.39 6.48
CA LEU A 24 -0.77 -6.51 6.81
C LEU A 24 -1.61 -6.70 5.55
N LEU A 25 -1.24 -6.03 4.46
CA LEU A 25 -1.94 -6.15 3.19
C LEU A 25 -1.74 -7.53 2.56
N ILE A 26 -0.55 -8.11 2.72
CA ILE A 26 -0.29 -9.49 2.29
C ILE A 26 -1.23 -10.44 3.03
N SER A 27 -1.26 -10.33 4.37
CA SER A 27 -2.09 -11.19 5.20
C SER A 27 -3.59 -10.99 4.95
N ALA A 28 -3.99 -9.79 4.55
CA ALA A 28 -5.37 -9.50 4.20
C ALA A 28 -5.75 -9.96 2.78
N GLY A 29 -4.78 -10.43 1.98
CA GLY A 29 -5.03 -10.93 0.65
C GLY A 29 -5.25 -9.84 -0.40
N LEU A 30 -4.68 -8.66 -0.20
CA LEU A 30 -4.95 -7.50 -1.06
C LEU A 30 -3.84 -7.18 -2.07
N VAL A 31 -2.77 -7.98 -2.14
CA VAL A 31 -1.60 -7.63 -2.96
C VAL A 31 -1.46 -8.44 -4.25
N GLN A 32 -2.15 -9.56 -4.38
CA GLN A 32 -1.99 -10.42 -5.56
C GLN A 32 -2.35 -9.68 -6.85
N GLY A 33 -1.44 -9.72 -7.82
CA GLY A 33 -1.64 -9.06 -9.11
C GLY A 33 -1.51 -7.55 -9.10
N ARG A 34 -1.12 -6.96 -7.96
CA ARG A 34 -1.00 -5.51 -7.81
C ARG A 34 0.44 -5.07 -7.78
N ARG A 35 0.67 -3.81 -8.17
CA ARG A 35 1.97 -3.17 -7.92
C ARG A 35 2.07 -2.89 -6.43
N ALA A 36 3.25 -3.10 -5.86
CA ALA A 36 3.47 -2.94 -4.43
C ALA A 36 4.90 -2.49 -4.15
N THR A 37 5.09 -1.83 -3.03
CA THR A 37 6.41 -1.48 -2.53
C THR A 37 6.42 -1.50 -1.01
N GLY A 38 7.59 -1.31 -0.43
CA GLY A 38 7.78 -1.30 1.01
C GLY A 38 9.26 -1.38 1.32
N SER A 39 9.60 -1.72 2.56
CA SER A 39 10.98 -1.97 2.94
C SER A 39 11.55 -3.15 2.15
N LEU A 40 12.86 -3.08 1.82
CA LEU A 40 13.54 -4.21 1.16
C LEU A 40 13.41 -5.51 1.96
N GLY A 41 13.25 -5.41 3.27
CA GLY A 41 13.08 -6.59 4.11
C GLY A 41 11.81 -7.39 3.83
N ILE A 42 10.81 -6.80 3.19
CA ILE A 42 9.56 -7.49 2.86
C ILE A 42 9.36 -7.67 1.35
N LYS A 43 10.35 -7.31 0.55
CA LYS A 43 10.26 -7.43 -0.91
C LYS A 43 9.93 -8.84 -1.36
N ASP A 44 10.65 -9.83 -0.84
CA ASP A 44 10.43 -11.22 -1.22
C ASP A 44 9.05 -11.71 -0.79
N ASP A 45 8.57 -11.27 0.37
CA ASP A 45 7.24 -11.63 0.85
C ASP A 45 6.15 -11.07 -0.08
N LEU A 46 6.32 -9.82 -0.56
CA LEU A 46 5.39 -9.23 -1.50
C LEU A 46 5.39 -9.98 -2.82
N GLU A 47 6.57 -10.30 -3.34
CA GLU A 47 6.68 -11.05 -4.60
C GLU A 47 6.09 -12.45 -4.47
N ASN A 48 6.35 -13.13 -3.34
CA ASN A 48 5.78 -14.45 -3.08
C ASN A 48 4.26 -14.42 -2.93
N ALA A 49 3.71 -13.30 -2.51
CA ALA A 49 2.26 -13.13 -2.40
C ALA A 49 1.61 -12.74 -3.74
N GLY A 50 2.39 -12.66 -4.82
CA GLY A 50 1.89 -12.38 -6.16
C GLY A 50 1.90 -10.91 -6.55
N ALA A 51 2.54 -10.05 -5.77
CA ALA A 51 2.66 -8.63 -6.09
C ALA A 51 3.79 -8.38 -7.08
N VAL A 52 3.69 -7.28 -7.82
CA VAL A 52 4.75 -6.79 -8.71
C VAL A 52 5.51 -5.70 -7.95
N TRP A 53 6.78 -5.96 -7.66
CA TRP A 53 7.62 -4.99 -6.93
C TRP A 53 7.89 -3.76 -7.77
N VAL A 54 7.66 -2.58 -7.17
CA VAL A 54 7.95 -1.28 -7.80
C VAL A 54 8.89 -0.51 -6.89
N ASP A 55 10.05 -0.15 -7.40
CA ASP A 55 11.06 0.58 -6.62
C ASP A 55 10.83 2.08 -6.76
N GLU A 56 9.77 2.58 -6.17
CA GLU A 56 9.44 3.99 -6.13
C GLU A 56 9.23 4.44 -4.69
N SER A 57 9.52 5.72 -4.41
CA SER A 57 9.38 6.27 -3.06
C SER A 57 7.93 6.21 -2.56
N ALA A 58 6.98 6.48 -3.43
CA ALA A 58 5.56 6.39 -3.14
C ALA A 58 4.77 6.35 -4.44
N PHE A 59 3.61 5.69 -4.42
CA PHE A 59 2.70 5.72 -5.57
C PHE A 59 1.28 5.33 -5.16
N ILE A 60 0.33 5.61 -6.04
CA ILE A 60 -1.08 5.29 -5.86
C ILE A 60 -1.44 4.15 -6.81
N ASP A 61 -2.13 3.13 -6.30
CA ASP A 61 -2.70 2.06 -7.11
C ASP A 61 -4.15 1.84 -6.67
N GLY A 62 -5.07 2.50 -7.37
CA GLY A 62 -6.49 2.47 -7.01
C GLY A 62 -6.73 3.03 -5.61
N GLN A 63 -7.26 2.21 -4.72
CA GLN A 63 -7.51 2.59 -3.33
C GLN A 63 -6.27 2.47 -2.45
N LEU A 64 -5.19 1.89 -2.96
CA LEU A 64 -3.98 1.61 -2.19
C LEU A 64 -2.94 2.68 -2.44
N VAL A 65 -2.36 3.19 -1.36
CA VAL A 65 -1.25 4.14 -1.41
C VAL A 65 -0.05 3.48 -0.75
N TRP A 66 1.07 3.47 -1.46
CA TRP A 66 2.28 2.74 -1.08
C TRP A 66 3.44 3.69 -0.81
N GLY A 67 4.29 3.34 0.15
CA GLY A 67 5.55 4.02 0.40
C GLY A 67 6.62 3.01 0.80
N ARG A 68 7.90 3.32 0.53
CA ARG A 68 9.00 2.37 0.77
C ARG A 68 9.49 2.37 2.20
N VAL A 69 10.12 3.45 2.62
CA VAL A 69 10.81 3.53 3.91
C VAL A 69 10.64 4.90 4.54
N VAL A 70 11.15 5.06 5.76
CA VAL A 70 10.99 6.30 6.54
C VAL A 70 11.44 7.54 5.78
N ALA A 71 12.53 7.44 5.03
CA ALA A 71 13.05 8.58 4.24
C ALA A 71 12.05 9.05 3.17
N ASP A 72 11.09 8.19 2.79
CA ASP A 72 10.11 8.49 1.75
C ASP A 72 8.80 9.04 2.31
N ILE A 73 8.70 9.27 3.63
CA ILE A 73 7.47 9.77 4.26
C ILE A 73 6.92 11.03 3.57
N PRO A 74 7.73 12.04 3.23
CA PRO A 74 7.17 13.21 2.53
C PRO A 74 6.47 12.85 1.23
N ASN A 75 7.06 12.00 0.41
CA ASN A 75 6.46 11.57 -0.86
C ASN A 75 5.21 10.71 -0.62
N PHE A 76 5.27 9.83 0.38
CA PHE A 76 4.13 9.01 0.76
C PHE A 76 2.95 9.86 1.24
N CYS A 77 3.21 10.83 2.09
CA CYS A 77 2.17 11.74 2.57
C CYS A 77 1.57 12.56 1.43
N GLY A 78 2.40 13.02 0.49
CA GLY A 78 1.93 13.72 -0.69
C GLY A 78 0.99 12.87 -1.55
N ALA A 79 1.37 11.60 -1.78
CA ALA A 79 0.54 10.67 -2.53
C ALA A 79 -0.78 10.38 -1.79
N LEU A 80 -0.71 10.19 -0.47
CA LEU A 80 -1.90 9.95 0.34
C LEU A 80 -2.87 11.13 0.30
N VAL A 81 -2.36 12.35 0.44
CA VAL A 81 -3.19 13.56 0.38
C VAL A 81 -3.85 13.67 -1.00
N ALA A 82 -3.10 13.44 -2.07
CA ALA A 82 -3.64 13.50 -3.42
C ALA A 82 -4.79 12.49 -3.60
N ARG A 83 -4.60 11.26 -3.11
CA ARG A 83 -5.64 10.24 -3.21
C ARG A 83 -6.87 10.57 -2.38
N LEU A 84 -6.67 11.12 -1.17
CA LEU A 84 -7.78 11.51 -0.31
C LEU A 84 -8.60 12.65 -0.91
N ARG A 85 -7.95 13.59 -1.61
CA ARG A 85 -8.67 14.66 -2.30
C ARG A 85 -9.58 14.10 -3.37
N GLU A 86 -9.15 13.10 -4.10
CA GLU A 86 -9.99 12.43 -5.11
C GLU A 86 -11.13 11.67 -4.44
N TYR A 87 -10.86 11.03 -3.31
CA TYR A 87 -11.85 10.25 -2.58
C TYR A 87 -13.01 11.13 -2.08
N THR A 88 -12.71 12.36 -1.67
CA THR A 88 -13.69 13.26 -1.07
C THR A 88 -14.51 14.06 -2.10
N LYS A 89 -14.18 13.95 -3.36
CA LYS A 89 -14.97 14.55 -4.43
C LYS A 89 -16.19 13.69 -4.73
#